data_081d4a4882046a00f1b57ff1c7be2910
#
_entry.id   081d4a4882046a00f1b57ff1c7be2910
#
_cell.length_a   1.000
_cell.length_b   1.000
_cell.length_c   1.000
_cell.angle_alpha   90.00
_cell.angle_beta   90.00
_cell.angle_gamma   90.00
#
_symmetry.space_group_name_H-M   'P 1'
#
loop_
_entity.id
_entity.type
_entity.pdbx_description
1 polymer ?
#
loop_
_entity_poly.entity_id
_entity_poly.type
_entity_poly.pdbx_seq_one_letter_code
_entity_poly.pdbx_strand_id
1 'polypeptide(L)'
;MNEEIMVLSFTRTGTELNRRLCGMLRQHGKNCRGYAAEKFAGDGIEPIPGKIREVIGKNWGKCSFFFIGAAGIAVRSIAPFVKDKFTDSAVLVLD
;
A
#
# COMPACT_ATOMS: atom_id res chain seq x y z
N MET A 1 7.13 15.81 -9.45
CA MET A 1 6.32 15.71 -8.26
C MET A 1 6.48 14.34 -7.63
N ASN A 2 6.71 14.32 -6.35
CA ASN A 2 7.01 13.07 -5.66
C ASN A 2 5.75 12.48 -5.04
N GLU A 3 5.06 11.69 -5.83
CA GLU A 3 3.93 10.96 -5.32
C GLU A 3 4.45 9.85 -4.42
N GLU A 4 3.86 9.73 -3.25
CA GLU A 4 4.22 8.68 -2.32
C GLU A 4 3.53 7.38 -2.69
N ILE A 5 4.25 6.28 -2.57
CA ILE A 5 3.72 4.95 -2.84
C ILE A 5 3.60 4.21 -1.51
N MET A 6 2.42 3.68 -1.23
CA MET A 6 2.20 2.84 -0.07
C MET A 6 2.01 1.41 -0.54
N VAL A 7 2.84 0.50 -0.06
CA VAL A 7 2.75 -0.91 -0.38
C VAL A 7 2.19 -1.65 0.82
N LEU A 8 1.12 -2.40 0.61
CA LEU A 8 0.38 -3.06 1.68
C LEU A 8 0.36 -4.57 1.45
N SER A 9 0.72 -5.33 2.47
CA SER A 9 0.75 -6.79 2.39
C SER A 9 0.12 -7.40 3.64
N PHE A 10 -0.36 -8.64 3.51
CA PHE A 10 -1.16 -9.28 4.56
C PHE A 10 -0.69 -10.69 4.89
N THR A 11 0.33 -11.17 4.18
CA THR A 11 0.88 -12.50 4.39
C THR A 11 2.39 -12.41 4.58
N ARG A 12 3.00 -13.49 5.06
CA ARG A 12 4.45 -13.54 5.20
C ARG A 12 5.15 -13.40 3.85
N THR A 13 4.73 -14.18 2.87
CA THR A 13 5.31 -14.14 1.53
C THR A 13 5.11 -12.78 0.88
N GLY A 14 3.91 -12.22 1.01
CA GLY A 14 3.61 -10.89 0.47
C GLY A 14 4.45 -9.83 1.12
N THR A 15 4.75 -9.96 2.42
CA THR A 15 5.57 -8.97 3.13
C THR A 15 7.03 -9.06 2.73
N GLU A 16 7.54 -10.24 2.41
CA GLU A 16 8.89 -10.36 1.87
C GLU A 16 8.99 -9.67 0.51
N LEU A 17 7.98 -9.84 -0.34
CA LEU A 17 7.92 -9.14 -1.62
C LEU A 17 7.78 -7.63 -1.42
N ASN A 18 6.98 -7.21 -0.45
CA ASN A 18 6.82 -5.81 -0.06
C ASN A 18 8.17 -5.18 0.25
N ARG A 19 8.95 -5.87 1.07
CA ARG A 19 10.29 -5.40 1.49
C ARG A 19 11.21 -5.20 0.29
N ARG A 20 11.22 -6.18 -0.62
CA ARG A 20 12.05 -6.13 -1.82
C ARG A 20 11.58 -5.03 -2.76
N LEU A 21 10.28 -4.91 -2.95
CA LEU A 21 9.72 -3.90 -3.83
C LEU A 21 10.00 -2.49 -3.33
N CYS A 22 9.80 -2.25 -2.03
CA CYS A 22 10.09 -0.95 -1.44
C CYS A 22 11.56 -0.60 -1.56
N GLY A 23 12.45 -1.56 -1.33
CA GLY A 23 13.88 -1.35 -1.49
C GLY A 23 14.23 -0.95 -2.92
N MET A 24 13.67 -1.64 -3.89
CA MET A 24 13.91 -1.37 -5.29
C MET A 24 13.38 0.01 -5.69
N LEU A 25 12.18 0.35 -5.28
CA LEU A 25 11.59 1.65 -5.60
C LEU A 25 12.38 2.80 -5.01
N ARG A 26 12.86 2.64 -3.76
CA ARG A 26 13.68 3.66 -3.13
C ARG A 26 15.01 3.84 -3.84
N GLN A 27 15.61 2.76 -4.34
CA GLN A 27 16.84 2.84 -5.12
C GLN A 27 16.66 3.64 -6.41
N HIS A 28 15.44 3.67 -6.93
CA HIS A 28 15.10 4.44 -8.13
C HIS A 28 14.55 5.83 -7.79
N GLY A 29 14.76 6.29 -6.56
CA GLY A 29 14.36 7.63 -6.16
C GLY A 29 12.89 7.80 -5.85
N LYS A 30 12.15 6.70 -5.73
CA LYS A 30 10.73 6.78 -5.42
C LYS A 30 10.50 6.87 -3.92
N ASN A 31 9.50 7.62 -3.51
CA ASN A 31 9.11 7.75 -2.12
C ASN A 31 8.14 6.63 -1.80
N CYS A 32 8.62 5.61 -1.09
CA CYS A 32 7.86 4.38 -0.87
C CYS A 32 7.88 3.99 0.61
N ARG A 33 6.71 3.65 1.13
CA ARG A 33 6.57 3.11 2.48
C ARG A 33 5.84 1.78 2.41
N GLY A 34 6.35 0.78 3.13
CA GLY A 34 5.75 -0.54 3.18
C GLY A 34 5.04 -0.77 4.50
N TYR A 35 3.85 -1.34 4.43
CA TYR A 35 3.02 -1.68 5.58
C TYR A 35 2.54 -3.12 5.46
N ALA A 36 2.42 -3.78 6.60
CA ALA A 36 1.96 -5.17 6.63
C ALA A 36 1.09 -5.42 7.85
N ALA A 37 0.37 -6.53 7.83
CA ALA A 37 -0.30 -7.01 9.03
C ALA A 37 0.73 -7.09 10.15
N GLU A 38 0.32 -6.75 11.37
CA GLU A 38 1.24 -6.57 12.50
C GLU A 38 2.17 -7.76 12.72
N LYS A 39 1.66 -8.97 12.61
CA LYS A 39 2.47 -10.17 12.86
C LYS A 39 3.57 -10.40 11.83
N PHE A 40 3.52 -9.73 10.70
CA PHE A 40 4.54 -9.87 9.65
C PHE A 40 5.39 -8.60 9.49
N ALA A 41 5.08 -7.54 10.23
CA ALA A 41 5.82 -6.28 10.14
C ALA A 41 7.23 -6.43 10.73
N GLY A 42 8.09 -5.50 10.39
CA GLY A 42 9.47 -5.48 10.85
C GLY A 42 10.44 -5.31 9.70
N ASP A 43 11.71 -5.10 10.02
CA ASP A 43 12.79 -4.95 9.03
C ASP A 43 12.45 -3.93 7.95
N GLY A 44 11.98 -2.75 8.37
CA GLY A 44 11.66 -1.68 7.45
C GLY A 44 10.21 -1.65 6.99
N ILE A 45 9.42 -2.65 7.36
CA ILE A 45 7.99 -2.68 7.06
C ILE A 45 7.22 -2.36 8.34
N GLU A 46 6.39 -1.33 8.29
CA GLU A 46 5.62 -0.88 9.44
C GLU A 46 4.34 -1.69 9.58
N PRO A 47 3.84 -1.86 10.80
CA PRO A 47 2.51 -2.45 10.96
C PRO A 47 1.44 -1.48 10.45
N ILE A 48 0.38 -2.03 9.84
CA ILE A 48 -0.74 -1.21 9.40
C ILE A 48 -1.39 -0.60 10.65
N PRO A 49 -1.43 0.73 10.77
CA PRO A 49 -2.00 1.36 11.97
C PRO A 49 -3.52 1.37 11.89
N GLY A 50 -4.16 0.58 12.74
CA GLY A 50 -5.62 0.53 12.78
C GLY A 50 -6.22 -0.23 11.61
N LYS A 51 -7.37 0.23 11.16
CA LYS A 51 -8.09 -0.42 10.07
C LYS A 51 -7.56 0.04 8.73
N ILE A 52 -7.45 -0.90 7.79
CA ILE A 52 -6.93 -0.62 6.46
C ILE A 52 -7.73 0.48 5.76
N ARG A 53 -9.04 0.50 5.94
CA ARG A 53 -9.89 1.53 5.33
C ARG A 53 -9.53 2.93 5.82
N GLU A 54 -9.20 3.05 7.10
CA GLU A 54 -8.80 4.34 7.67
C GLU A 54 -7.47 4.82 7.10
N VAL A 55 -6.53 3.91 6.95
CA VAL A 55 -5.22 4.23 6.38
C VAL A 55 -5.39 4.73 4.95
N ILE A 56 -6.19 4.04 4.17
CA ILE A 56 -6.43 4.41 2.78
C ILE A 56 -7.15 5.76 2.70
N GLY A 57 -8.17 5.96 3.54
CA GLY A 57 -8.92 7.21 3.53
C GLY A 57 -8.08 8.43 3.83
N LYS A 58 -7.16 8.31 4.79
CA LYS A 58 -6.28 9.41 5.17
C LYS A 58 -5.30 9.79 4.05
N ASN A 59 -4.99 8.85 3.18
CA ASN A 59 -3.97 9.03 2.14
C ASN A 59 -4.55 9.05 0.74
N TRP A 60 -5.87 8.98 0.62
CA TRP A 60 -6.52 8.96 -0.70
C TRP A 60 -6.29 10.28 -1.42
N GLY A 61 -5.91 10.18 -2.68
CA GLY A 61 -5.57 11.34 -3.49
C GLY A 61 -4.15 11.86 -3.29
N LYS A 62 -3.45 11.37 -2.26
CA LYS A 62 -2.08 11.80 -1.93
C LYS A 62 -1.04 10.75 -2.27
N CYS A 63 -1.43 9.48 -2.23
CA CYS A 63 -0.53 8.36 -2.44
C CYS A 63 -1.06 7.44 -3.53
N SER A 64 -0.17 6.68 -4.14
CA SER A 64 -0.54 5.50 -4.91
C SER A 64 -0.50 4.30 -3.98
N PHE A 65 -1.36 3.32 -4.22
CA PHE A 65 -1.43 2.13 -3.37
C PHE A 65 -1.10 0.88 -4.15
N PHE A 66 -0.20 0.07 -3.60
CA PHE A 66 0.12 -1.26 -4.12
C PHE A 66 -0.34 -2.28 -3.09
N PHE A 67 -1.29 -3.11 -3.47
CA PHE A 67 -1.74 -4.22 -2.62
C PHE A 67 -1.07 -5.49 -3.11
N ILE A 68 -0.41 -6.20 -2.21
CA ILE A 68 0.20 -7.48 -2.53
C ILE A 68 -0.69 -8.58 -1.97
N GLY A 69 -1.39 -9.26 -2.86
CA GLY A 69 -2.38 -10.25 -2.49
C GLY A 69 -3.68 -9.59 -2.04
N ALA A 70 -4.65 -10.41 -1.63
CA ALA A 70 -5.89 -9.96 -1.00
C ALA A 70 -6.68 -8.95 -1.86
N ALA A 71 -6.91 -9.30 -3.13
CA ALA A 71 -7.64 -8.43 -4.05
C ALA A 71 -9.02 -8.03 -3.49
N GLY A 72 -9.71 -8.95 -2.82
CA GLY A 72 -11.00 -8.65 -2.20
C GLY A 72 -10.90 -7.57 -1.12
N ILE A 73 -9.85 -7.61 -0.32
CA ILE A 73 -9.62 -6.59 0.71
C ILE A 73 -9.36 -5.25 0.03
N ALA A 74 -8.54 -5.25 -1.02
CA ALA A 74 -8.21 -4.02 -1.75
C ALA A 74 -9.49 -3.35 -2.28
N VAL A 75 -10.30 -4.10 -3.00
CA VAL A 75 -11.54 -3.56 -3.59
C VAL A 75 -12.46 -2.98 -2.52
N ARG A 76 -12.68 -3.73 -1.44
CA ARG A 76 -13.58 -3.28 -0.37
C ARG A 76 -13.04 -2.05 0.35
N SER A 77 -11.70 -1.96 0.46
CA SER A 77 -11.07 -0.88 1.20
C SER A 77 -11.07 0.43 0.43
N ILE A 78 -10.98 0.39 -0.89
CA ILE A 78 -10.93 1.61 -1.70
C ILE A 78 -12.31 2.06 -2.15
N ALA A 79 -13.30 1.16 -2.19
CA ALA A 79 -14.61 1.47 -2.76
C ALA A 79 -15.25 2.76 -2.23
N PRO A 80 -15.21 3.06 -0.92
CA PRO A 80 -15.83 4.29 -0.42
C PRO A 80 -15.18 5.57 -0.93
N PHE A 81 -13.96 5.49 -1.44
CA PHE A 81 -13.17 6.68 -1.80
C PHE A 81 -13.09 6.93 -3.31
N VAL A 82 -13.47 5.96 -4.11
CA VAL A 82 -13.38 6.09 -5.57
C VAL A 82 -14.45 7.08 -6.07
N LYS A 83 -14.02 8.15 -6.71
CA LYS A 83 -14.91 9.20 -7.17
C LYS A 83 -14.60 9.69 -8.58
N ASP A 84 -13.32 9.92 -8.88
CA ASP A 84 -12.92 10.66 -10.06
C ASP A 84 -11.55 10.19 -10.53
N LYS A 85 -11.46 9.78 -11.79
CA LYS A 85 -10.21 9.28 -12.35
C LYS A 85 -9.06 10.29 -12.34
N PHE A 86 -9.37 11.57 -12.20
CA PHE A 86 -8.33 12.62 -12.19
C PHE A 86 -7.80 12.93 -10.80
N THR A 87 -8.61 12.69 -9.76
CA THR A 87 -8.22 13.02 -8.38
C THR A 87 -8.01 11.78 -7.52
N ASP A 88 -8.50 10.64 -7.95
CA ASP A 88 -8.36 9.39 -7.20
C ASP A 88 -6.92 8.88 -7.26
N SER A 89 -6.52 8.19 -6.21
CA SER A 89 -5.23 7.51 -6.15
C SER A 89 -5.15 6.40 -7.19
N ALA A 90 -3.95 6.19 -7.71
CA ALA A 90 -3.68 5.01 -8.51
C ALA A 90 -3.61 3.80 -7.58
N VAL A 91 -4.19 2.68 -8.00
CA VAL A 91 -4.22 1.45 -7.20
C VAL A 91 -3.77 0.29 -8.09
N LEU A 92 -2.81 -0.46 -7.59
CA LEU A 92 -2.34 -1.67 -8.26
C LEU A 92 -2.48 -2.85 -7.30
N VAL A 93 -2.92 -3.97 -7.80
CA VAL A 93 -3.03 -5.20 -7.00
C VAL A 93 -2.17 -6.27 -7.64
N LEU A 94 -1.26 -6.83 -6.86
CA LEU A 94 -0.43 -7.96 -7.25
C LEU A 94 -0.96 -9.18 -6.53
N ASP A 95 -1.46 -10.12 -7.26
CA ASP A 95 -2.13 -11.29 -6.66
C ASP A 95 -1.27 -12.55 -6.75
#